data_808601d12c94f4589871b5849b0e5f54
#
_entry.id   808601d12c94f4589871b5849b0e5f54
#
_cell.length_a   1.000
_cell.length_b   1.000
_cell.length_c   1.000
_cell.angle_alpha   90.00
_cell.angle_beta   90.00
_cell.angle_gamma   90.00
#
_symmetry.space_group_name_H-M   'P 1'
#
loop_
_entity.id
_entity.type
_entity.pdbx_description
1 polymer ?
#
loop_
_entity_poly.entity_id
_entity_poly.type
_entity_poly.pdbx_seq_one_letter_code
_entity_poly.pdbx_strand_id
1 'polypeptide(L)' 'MKVRAVIKLVEEDGWFLDRTRGSHKQYKHHFKRGLVTISGNLDYEVPRGTLNSILKQSGHKEILER' A
#
# COMPACT_ATOMS: atom_id res chain seq x y z
N MET A 1 -1.62 -9.32 7.35
CA MET A 1 -0.53 -9.06 6.39
C MET A 1 0.43 -8.04 6.98
N LYS A 2 1.71 -8.30 6.93
CA LYS A 2 2.69 -7.35 7.47
C LYS A 2 2.96 -6.22 6.49
N VAL A 3 3.41 -5.07 7.01
CA VAL A 3 3.71 -3.90 6.20
C VAL A 3 4.63 -4.25 5.03
N ARG A 4 5.70 -5.04 5.28
CA ARG A 4 6.63 -5.44 4.21
C ARG A 4 5.93 -6.17 3.06
N ALA A 5 4.95 -7.01 3.38
CA ALA A 5 4.21 -7.75 2.36
C ALA A 5 3.27 -6.85 1.56
N VAL A 6 2.66 -5.86 2.24
CA VAL A 6 1.79 -4.89 1.56
C VAL A 6 2.62 -4.02 0.61
N ILE A 7 3.79 -3.58 1.05
CA ILE A 7 4.70 -2.80 0.21
C ILE A 7 5.08 -3.60 -1.03
N LYS A 8 5.46 -4.86 -0.85
CA LYS A 8 5.82 -5.72 -1.97
C LYS A 8 4.66 -5.87 -2.95
N LEU A 9 3.45 -6.03 -2.42
CA LEU A 9 2.25 -6.18 -3.25
C LEU A 9 2.02 -4.95 -4.13
N VAL A 10 2.08 -3.75 -3.56
CA VAL A 10 1.87 -2.53 -4.34
C VAL A 10 3.03 -2.28 -5.30
N GLU A 11 4.26 -2.57 -4.91
CA GLU A 11 5.42 -2.41 -5.79
C GLU A 11 5.33 -3.33 -7.01
N GLU A 12 4.85 -4.55 -6.84
CA GLU A 12 4.66 -5.48 -7.95
C GLU A 12 3.64 -4.97 -8.96
N ASP A 13 2.70 -4.14 -8.52
CA ASP A 13 1.70 -3.52 -9.38
C ASP A 13 2.21 -2.24 -10.04
N GLY A 14 3.43 -1.82 -9.73
CA GLY A 14 4.05 -0.65 -10.34
C GLY A 14 4.03 0.61 -9.47
N TRP A 15 3.56 0.53 -8.23
CA TRP A 15 3.64 1.65 -7.31
C TRP A 15 5.08 1.82 -6.85
N PHE A 16 5.53 3.06 -6.71
CA PHE A 16 6.88 3.38 -6.28
C PHE A 16 6.87 4.41 -5.17
N LEU A 17 7.87 4.34 -4.30
CA LEU A 17 7.97 5.26 -3.18
C LEU A 17 8.29 6.67 -3.70
N ASP A 18 7.39 7.61 -3.41
CA ASP A 18 7.57 9.01 -3.77
C ASP A 18 8.25 9.79 -2.64
N ARG A 19 7.75 9.65 -1.42
CA ARG A 19 8.32 10.33 -0.26
C ARG A 19 8.00 9.58 1.03
N THR A 20 8.79 9.88 2.05
CA THR A 20 8.60 9.35 3.38
C THR A 20 8.51 10.53 4.36
N ARG A 21 7.49 10.50 5.23
CA ARG A 21 7.34 11.45 6.32
C ARG A 21 7.19 10.66 7.61
N GLY A 22 8.24 10.69 8.45
CA GLY A 22 8.25 9.86 9.65
C GLY A 22 8.08 8.40 9.27
N SER A 23 7.03 7.75 9.81
CA SER A 23 6.71 6.36 9.50
C SER A 23 5.75 6.22 8.30
N HIS A 24 5.34 7.33 7.69
CA HIS A 24 4.40 7.32 6.57
C HIS A 24 5.15 7.31 5.24
N LYS A 25 4.95 6.25 4.46
CA LYS A 25 5.52 6.12 3.12
C LYS A 25 4.43 6.35 2.10
N GLN A 26 4.65 7.29 1.19
CA GLN A 26 3.68 7.62 0.15
C GLN A 26 4.15 7.10 -1.19
N TYR A 27 3.29 6.33 -1.85
CA TYR A 27 3.58 5.70 -3.13
C TYR A 27 2.76 6.32 -4.24
N LYS A 28 3.36 6.42 -5.42
CA LYS A 28 2.71 6.89 -6.66
C LYS A 28 2.80 5.84 -7.73
N HIS A 29 1.99 6.02 -8.77
CA HIS A 29 1.96 5.13 -9.92
C HIS A 29 1.99 5.96 -11.20
N HIS A 30 2.68 5.47 -12.23
CA HIS A 30 2.78 6.19 -13.50
C HIS A 30 1.44 6.29 -14.24
N PHE A 31 0.58 5.30 -14.09
CA PHE A 31 -0.67 5.21 -14.82
C PHE A 31 -1.92 5.35 -13.95
N LYS A 32 -1.83 5.01 -12.67
CA LYS A 32 -2.96 5.09 -11.74
C LYS A 32 -2.90 6.39 -10.96
N ARG A 33 -4.07 6.97 -10.69
CA ARG A 33 -4.17 8.23 -9.95
C ARG A 33 -4.11 8.01 -8.45
N GLY A 34 -3.82 9.09 -7.74
CA GLY A 34 -3.85 9.13 -6.29
C GLY A 34 -2.56 8.66 -5.66
N LEU A 35 -2.64 8.53 -4.34
CA LEU A 35 -1.50 8.13 -3.51
C LEU A 35 -1.90 6.93 -2.68
N VAL A 36 -0.95 6.05 -2.46
CA VAL A 36 -1.11 4.97 -1.49
C VAL A 36 -0.20 5.29 -0.32
N THR A 37 -0.77 5.39 0.88
CA THR A 37 0.00 5.67 2.09
C THR A 37 0.07 4.42 2.95
N ILE A 38 1.30 3.99 3.26
CA ILE A 38 1.55 2.83 4.10
C ILE A 38 2.38 3.29 5.30
N SER A 39 1.90 3.04 6.51
CA SER A 39 2.56 3.48 7.73
C SER A 39 2.94 2.30 8.62
N GLY A 40 3.89 2.56 9.53
CA GLY A 40 4.39 1.57 10.47
C GLY A 40 5.71 0.94 10.02
N ASN A 41 6.33 0.19 10.94
CA ASN A 41 7.56 -0.51 10.59
C ASN A 41 7.25 -1.77 9.77
N LEU A 42 8.28 -2.33 9.15
CA LEU A 42 8.12 -3.44 8.21
C LEU A 42 7.50 -4.70 8.82
N ASP A 43 7.69 -4.92 10.10
CA ASP A 43 7.17 -6.10 10.80
C ASP A 43 5.79 -5.87 11.42
N TYR A 44 5.27 -4.65 11.33
CA TYR A 44 3.96 -4.32 11.86
C TYR A 44 2.86 -5.04 11.09
N GLU A 45 1.90 -5.61 11.84
CA GLU A 45 0.74 -6.26 11.24
C GLU A 45 -0.29 -5.20 10.86
N VAL A 46 -0.60 -5.11 9.57
CA VAL A 46 -1.56 -4.10 9.09
C VAL A 46 -2.98 -4.53 9.47
N PRO A 47 -3.72 -3.68 10.20
CA PRO A 47 -5.12 -3.98 10.53
C PRO A 47 -5.95 -4.20 9.26
N ARG A 48 -6.94 -5.08 9.35
CA ARG A 48 -7.74 -5.46 8.18
C ARG A 48 -8.41 -4.28 7.48
N GLY A 49 -8.97 -3.34 8.26
CA GLY A 49 -9.61 -2.16 7.68
C GLY A 49 -8.61 -1.29 6.91
N THR A 50 -7.42 -1.10 7.48
CA THR A 50 -6.34 -0.35 6.83
C THR A 50 -5.88 -1.06 5.58
N LEU A 51 -5.71 -2.38 5.64
CA LEU A 51 -5.33 -3.19 4.49
C LEU A 51 -6.34 -3.03 3.35
N ASN A 52 -7.63 -3.12 3.66
CA ASN A 52 -8.69 -2.95 2.66
C ASN A 52 -8.61 -1.57 1.99
N SER A 53 -8.36 -0.52 2.78
CA SER A 53 -8.22 0.84 2.24
C SER A 53 -7.03 0.93 1.29
N ILE A 54 -5.89 0.35 1.66
CA ILE A 54 -4.69 0.35 0.83
C ILE A 54 -4.96 -0.39 -0.48
N LEU A 55 -5.58 -1.56 -0.40
CA LEU A 55 -5.87 -2.35 -1.60
C LEU A 55 -6.83 -1.65 -2.54
N LYS A 56 -7.83 -0.94 -2.00
CA LYS A 56 -8.73 -0.13 -2.83
C LYS A 56 -7.98 1.00 -3.52
N GLN A 57 -7.16 1.74 -2.77
CA GLN A 57 -6.38 2.86 -3.31
C GLN A 57 -5.42 2.40 -4.40
N SER A 58 -4.81 1.23 -4.22
CA SER A 58 -3.83 0.71 -5.17
C SER A 58 -4.46 -0.01 -6.38
N GLY A 59 -5.77 -0.17 -6.39
CA GLY A 59 -6.45 -0.84 -7.51
C GLY A 59 -6.49 -2.35 -7.41
N HIS A 60 -6.25 -2.92 -6.22
CA HIS A 60 -6.32 -4.37 -6.00
C HIS A 60 -7.71 -4.81 -5.54
N LYS A 61 -8.74 -4.20 -6.10
CA LYS A 61 -10.11 -4.44 -5.68
C LYS A 61 -10.54 -5.90 -5.82
N GLU A 62 -10.10 -6.56 -6.86
CA GLU A 62 -10.44 -7.96 -7.10
C GLU A 62 -9.91 -8.90 -6.02
N ILE A 63 -8.85 -8.52 -5.33
CA ILE A 63 -8.30 -9.31 -4.22
C ILE A 63 -9.24 -9.26 -3.02
N LEU A 64 -9.91 -8.13 -2.82
CA LEU A 64 -10.86 -7.95 -1.72
C LEU A 64 -12.15 -8.73 -1.91
N GLU A 65 -12.52 -9.01 -3.15
CA GLU A 65 -13.78 -9.68 -3.50
C GLU A 65 -13.69 -11.20 -3.50
N ARG A 66 -12.51 -11.74 -3.27
CA ARG A 66 -12.29 -13.19 -3.23
C ARG A 66 -12.70 -13.82 -1.91
#